data_15ce1ba415bbbc317794144e2c3850c0
#
_entry.id   15ce1ba415bbbc317794144e2c3850c0
#
_cell.length_a   1.000
_cell.length_b   1.000
_cell.length_c   1.000
_cell.angle_alpha   90.00
_cell.angle_beta   90.00
_cell.angle_gamma   90.00
#
_symmetry.space_group_name_H-M   'P 1'
#
loop_
_entity.id
_entity.type
_entity.pdbx_description
1 polymer ?
#
loop_
_entity_poly.entity_id
_entity_poly.type
_entity_poly.pdbx_seq_one_letter_code
_entity_poly.pdbx_strand_id
1 'polypeptide(L)'
;MKKFIAIFLTCWLALLSWLPSVHAETFINANQLDAAAALAIDAKTGQILYSQNINQKLPIASISKLLTVMVIEDEISQHQLSWNTKVKINQKVAAIADDPEYSNVSLTQGQSYTVSDLVKAALIKSAVGATVALAGALRDSTAQFNQKLQKKARQIGIKDATIVNSVGLTNSQLKDLAVKNIDDNAENKMSSKDVGKMAAYLVNHYPDLLKIAGQTSFQLDGSTVNNINKMLTDSQYQTSGVTIDGLKTGTSDAAGACLVSTATFQNRRIVTVVLHANSDSTDARFTATQKLYQLIANSSLTPQKVALPKSFYQRSVVKFLFFKHQIKLRPRSITIWENASDANQSSRLTIYDHLTAKTNRSGQLKAPIKKGQSLGYSYVKVKDVQFINNHGLRLPLISQTTVQ
;
A
#
# COMPACT_ATOMS: atom_id res chain seq x y z
N MET A 1 54.37 40.25 -13.81
CA MET A 1 53.17 39.68 -14.49
C MET A 1 53.00 38.17 -14.29
N LYS A 2 54.04 37.32 -14.35
CA LYS A 2 53.89 35.84 -14.19
C LYS A 2 53.40 35.38 -12.78
N LYS A 3 53.68 36.10 -11.69
CA LYS A 3 53.22 35.73 -10.36
C LYS A 3 51.75 36.09 -10.06
N PHE A 4 51.19 37.10 -10.74
CA PHE A 4 49.77 37.44 -10.62
C PHE A 4 48.84 36.49 -11.36
N ILE A 5 49.30 35.90 -12.48
CA ILE A 5 48.52 34.92 -13.26
C ILE A 5 48.38 33.59 -12.50
N ALA A 6 49.41 33.16 -11.75
CA ALA A 6 49.36 31.93 -10.96
C ALA A 6 48.35 32.02 -9.76
N ILE A 7 48.23 33.17 -9.13
CA ILE A 7 47.31 33.41 -7.99
C ILE A 7 45.85 33.45 -8.51
N PHE A 8 45.62 34.02 -9.70
CA PHE A 8 44.28 34.06 -10.32
C PHE A 8 43.79 32.68 -10.74
N LEU A 9 44.68 31.81 -11.27
CA LEU A 9 44.31 30.43 -11.64
C LEU A 9 44.02 29.56 -10.40
N THR A 10 44.76 29.74 -9.28
CA THR A 10 44.51 28.95 -8.07
C THR A 10 43.23 29.38 -7.35
N CYS A 11 42.87 30.66 -7.38
CA CYS A 11 41.57 31.13 -6.89
C CYS A 11 40.38 30.64 -7.72
N TRP A 12 40.53 30.51 -9.02
CA TRP A 12 39.45 29.96 -9.89
C TRP A 12 39.26 28.47 -9.69
N LEU A 13 40.31 27.68 -9.47
CA LEU A 13 40.21 26.26 -9.13
C LEU A 13 39.60 26.01 -7.73
N ALA A 14 39.82 26.91 -6.78
CA ALA A 14 39.23 26.82 -5.45
C ALA A 14 37.72 27.18 -5.42
N LEU A 15 37.27 28.05 -6.32
CA LEU A 15 35.84 28.40 -6.47
C LEU A 15 35.02 27.28 -7.15
N LEU A 16 35.63 26.41 -7.95
CA LEU A 16 34.98 25.26 -8.55
C LEU A 16 34.72 24.10 -7.56
N SER A 17 35.43 24.09 -6.42
CA SER A 17 35.21 23.09 -5.37
C SER A 17 34.03 23.42 -4.42
N TRP A 18 33.39 24.59 -4.57
CA TRP A 18 32.23 25.02 -3.79
C TRP A 18 30.92 24.98 -4.58
N LEU A 19 30.87 24.26 -5.69
CA LEU A 19 29.57 23.94 -6.28
C LEU A 19 28.84 23.00 -5.30
N PRO A 20 27.67 23.39 -4.78
CA PRO A 20 26.91 22.48 -3.96
C PRO A 20 26.68 21.22 -4.79
N SER A 21 27.01 20.06 -4.23
CA SER A 21 26.67 18.80 -4.83
C SER A 21 25.15 18.82 -5.04
N VAL A 22 24.71 18.94 -6.29
CA VAL A 22 23.30 18.76 -6.64
C VAL A 22 22.99 17.32 -6.31
N HIS A 23 22.46 17.10 -5.10
CA HIS A 23 21.95 15.80 -4.73
C HIS A 23 20.71 15.58 -5.60
N ALA A 24 20.80 14.62 -6.51
CA ALA A 24 19.65 14.24 -7.31
C ALA A 24 18.52 13.79 -6.38
N GLU A 25 17.38 14.45 -6.48
CA GLU A 25 16.21 14.10 -5.72
C GLU A 25 15.73 12.72 -6.14
N THR A 26 15.49 11.84 -5.17
CA THR A 26 14.99 10.48 -5.41
C THR A 26 13.48 10.39 -5.29
N PHE A 27 12.82 11.54 -5.21
CA PHE A 27 11.36 11.69 -5.27
C PHE A 27 11.02 12.85 -6.22
N ILE A 28 9.76 12.88 -6.67
CA ILE A 28 9.28 13.87 -7.62
C ILE A 28 8.98 15.14 -6.89
N ASN A 29 9.80 16.18 -7.10
CA ASN A 29 9.53 17.53 -6.64
C ASN A 29 8.66 18.22 -7.69
N ALA A 30 7.35 18.29 -7.43
CA ALA A 30 6.39 18.92 -8.31
C ALA A 30 5.45 19.82 -7.50
N ASN A 31 4.79 20.76 -8.19
CA ASN A 31 3.73 21.55 -7.61
C ASN A 31 2.69 20.64 -6.95
N GLN A 32 2.10 21.11 -5.85
CA GLN A 32 1.06 20.37 -5.15
C GLN A 32 -0.08 19.98 -6.11
N LEU A 33 -0.58 18.78 -5.91
CA LEU A 33 -1.80 18.33 -6.56
C LEU A 33 -2.99 19.03 -5.92
N ASP A 34 -4.06 19.18 -6.69
CA ASP A 34 -5.31 19.72 -6.19
C ASP A 34 -6.06 18.70 -5.34
N ALA A 35 -5.51 18.44 -4.16
CA ALA A 35 -6.00 17.50 -3.16
C ALA A 35 -5.44 17.85 -1.78
N ALA A 36 -6.16 17.51 -0.71
CA ALA A 36 -5.68 17.75 0.64
C ALA A 36 -4.45 16.91 1.00
N ALA A 37 -4.40 15.65 0.54
CA ALA A 37 -3.23 14.79 0.69
C ALA A 37 -3.06 13.86 -0.51
N ALA A 38 -1.81 13.60 -0.91
CA ALA A 38 -1.50 12.67 -1.99
C ALA A 38 -0.20 11.91 -1.72
N LEU A 39 -0.12 10.69 -2.26
CA LEU A 39 1.03 9.81 -2.12
C LEU A 39 1.19 8.96 -3.38
N ALA A 40 2.44 8.73 -3.81
CA ALA A 40 2.78 7.65 -4.73
C ALA A 40 3.93 6.84 -4.16
N ILE A 41 3.82 5.50 -4.23
CA ILE A 41 4.85 4.58 -3.76
C ILE A 41 5.07 3.43 -4.72
N ASP A 42 6.27 2.90 -4.72
CA ASP A 42 6.55 1.55 -5.21
C ASP A 42 5.98 0.53 -4.23
N ALA A 43 5.02 -0.27 -4.66
CA ALA A 43 4.28 -1.18 -3.77
C ALA A 43 5.17 -2.27 -3.13
N LYS A 44 6.25 -2.67 -3.80
CA LYS A 44 7.13 -3.74 -3.31
C LYS A 44 8.14 -3.24 -2.29
N THR A 45 8.70 -2.06 -2.50
CA THR A 45 9.74 -1.51 -1.62
C THR A 45 9.19 -0.54 -0.59
N GLY A 46 8.02 0.04 -0.84
CA GLY A 46 7.49 1.14 -0.07
C GLY A 46 8.25 2.45 -0.28
N GLN A 47 9.10 2.55 -1.33
CA GLN A 47 9.75 3.80 -1.68
C GLN A 47 8.72 4.85 -2.06
N ILE A 48 8.84 6.04 -1.48
CA ILE A 48 7.99 7.18 -1.80
C ILE A 48 8.51 7.83 -3.07
N LEU A 49 7.63 7.97 -4.06
CA LEU A 49 7.90 8.63 -5.34
C LEU A 49 7.32 10.05 -5.37
N TYR A 50 6.22 10.27 -4.69
CA TYR A 50 5.59 11.57 -4.49
C TYR A 50 4.94 11.63 -3.12
N SER A 51 4.96 12.79 -2.46
CA SER A 51 4.33 12.98 -1.16
C SER A 51 3.79 14.39 -0.98
N GLN A 52 2.54 14.49 -0.50
CA GLN A 52 1.86 15.72 -0.12
C GLN A 52 0.99 15.45 1.10
N ASN A 53 1.29 16.10 2.23
CA ASN A 53 0.52 15.99 3.48
C ASN A 53 0.28 14.54 3.95
N ILE A 54 1.24 13.63 3.73
CA ILE A 54 1.05 12.18 3.83
C ILE A 54 0.72 11.66 5.24
N ASN A 55 0.92 12.48 6.28
CA ASN A 55 0.60 12.12 7.66
C ASN A 55 -0.74 12.75 8.14
N GLN A 56 -1.38 13.59 7.34
CA GLN A 56 -2.68 14.18 7.67
C GLN A 56 -3.76 13.10 7.67
N LYS A 57 -4.48 12.95 8.79
CA LYS A 57 -5.62 12.05 8.89
C LYS A 57 -6.85 12.71 8.30
N LEU A 58 -7.42 12.05 7.32
CA LEU A 58 -8.62 12.49 6.62
C LEU A 58 -9.66 11.37 6.61
N PRO A 59 -10.95 11.68 6.51
CA PRO A 59 -11.98 10.71 6.19
C PRO A 59 -11.65 10.00 4.87
N ILE A 60 -11.85 8.69 4.83
CA ILE A 60 -11.49 7.86 3.67
C ILE A 60 -12.70 7.22 2.99
N ALA A 61 -13.88 7.41 3.54
CA ALA A 61 -15.12 6.85 3.03
C ALA A 61 -14.97 5.37 2.60
N SER A 62 -15.50 5.01 1.45
CA SER A 62 -15.51 3.64 0.91
C SER A 62 -14.14 3.02 0.62
N ILE A 63 -13.03 3.75 0.73
CA ILE A 63 -11.69 3.12 0.74
C ILE A 63 -11.57 2.12 1.90
N SER A 64 -12.31 2.33 2.98
CA SER A 64 -12.44 1.43 4.13
C SER A 64 -12.78 -0.01 3.75
N LYS A 65 -13.52 -0.21 2.66
CA LYS A 65 -13.95 -1.54 2.19
C LYS A 65 -12.77 -2.44 1.78
N LEU A 66 -11.62 -1.85 1.44
CA LEU A 66 -10.39 -2.62 1.20
C LEU A 66 -9.98 -3.42 2.44
N LEU A 67 -10.09 -2.82 3.62
CA LEU A 67 -9.78 -3.50 4.88
C LEU A 67 -10.78 -4.64 5.14
N THR A 68 -12.06 -4.40 4.87
CA THR A 68 -13.13 -5.39 5.01
C THR A 68 -12.89 -6.62 4.14
N VAL A 69 -12.63 -6.43 2.85
CA VAL A 69 -12.42 -7.56 1.94
C VAL A 69 -11.13 -8.33 2.26
N MET A 70 -10.09 -7.67 2.76
CA MET A 70 -8.89 -8.37 3.25
C MET A 70 -9.18 -9.24 4.47
N VAL A 71 -10.03 -8.79 5.41
CA VAL A 71 -10.46 -9.62 6.54
C VAL A 71 -11.24 -10.82 6.05
N ILE A 72 -12.17 -10.64 5.10
CA ILE A 72 -12.94 -11.74 4.50
C ILE A 72 -12.02 -12.77 3.82
N GLU A 73 -11.01 -12.32 3.08
CA GLU A 73 -10.07 -13.25 2.43
C GLU A 73 -9.18 -13.98 3.43
N ASP A 74 -8.80 -13.34 4.54
CA ASP A 74 -8.13 -14.03 5.65
C ASP A 74 -9.02 -15.17 6.21
N GLU A 75 -10.31 -14.92 6.40
CA GLU A 75 -11.25 -15.93 6.89
C GLU A 75 -11.47 -17.07 5.86
N ILE A 76 -11.38 -16.76 4.56
CA ILE A 76 -11.36 -17.77 3.50
C ILE A 76 -10.08 -18.60 3.59
N SER A 77 -8.92 -17.96 3.73
CA SER A 77 -7.64 -18.65 3.84
C SER A 77 -7.53 -19.55 5.08
N GLN A 78 -8.28 -19.22 6.14
CA GLN A 78 -8.40 -19.97 7.38
C GLN A 78 -9.55 -21.01 7.34
N HIS A 79 -10.19 -21.22 6.19
CA HIS A 79 -11.32 -22.14 5.99
C HIS A 79 -12.55 -21.86 6.85
N GLN A 80 -12.72 -20.63 7.38
CA GLN A 80 -13.92 -20.19 8.07
C GLN A 80 -15.03 -19.80 7.08
N LEU A 81 -14.63 -19.33 5.90
CA LEU A 81 -15.48 -19.03 4.74
C LEU A 81 -14.92 -19.69 3.49
N SER A 82 -15.68 -19.65 2.41
CA SER A 82 -15.21 -19.92 1.04
C SER A 82 -15.81 -18.89 0.09
N TRP A 83 -15.26 -18.75 -1.09
CA TRP A 83 -15.83 -17.90 -2.14
C TRP A 83 -17.28 -18.27 -2.49
N ASN A 84 -17.66 -19.54 -2.32
CA ASN A 84 -19.00 -20.07 -2.59
C ASN A 84 -19.92 -20.06 -1.35
N THR A 85 -19.44 -19.68 -0.18
CA THR A 85 -20.28 -19.57 1.02
C THR A 85 -21.46 -18.63 0.74
N LYS A 86 -22.68 -19.11 1.04
CA LYS A 86 -23.92 -18.36 0.83
C LYS A 86 -24.23 -17.51 2.06
N VAL A 87 -24.39 -16.20 1.84
CA VAL A 87 -24.79 -15.21 2.86
C VAL A 87 -26.25 -14.83 2.61
N LYS A 88 -27.10 -15.16 3.57
CA LYS A 88 -28.55 -14.83 3.49
C LYS A 88 -28.75 -13.35 3.88
N ILE A 89 -29.44 -12.61 3.04
CA ILE A 89 -29.73 -11.19 3.26
C ILE A 89 -30.88 -11.07 4.27
N ASN A 90 -30.59 -10.44 5.40
CA ASN A 90 -31.60 -10.10 6.40
C ASN A 90 -32.25 -8.74 6.10
N GLN A 91 -33.32 -8.42 6.82
CA GLN A 91 -34.07 -7.18 6.63
C GLN A 91 -33.20 -5.91 6.77
N LYS A 92 -32.28 -5.86 7.74
CA LYS A 92 -31.43 -4.68 7.95
C LYS A 92 -30.44 -4.46 6.80
N VAL A 93 -29.88 -5.53 6.27
CA VAL A 93 -28.97 -5.48 5.11
C VAL A 93 -29.74 -5.06 3.85
N ALA A 94 -30.94 -5.64 3.62
CA ALA A 94 -31.79 -5.25 2.49
C ALA A 94 -32.16 -3.76 2.57
N ALA A 95 -32.57 -3.26 3.72
CA ALA A 95 -32.91 -1.85 3.92
C ALA A 95 -31.74 -0.88 3.62
N ILE A 96 -30.49 -1.28 3.91
CA ILE A 96 -29.30 -0.49 3.51
C ILE A 96 -29.01 -0.66 2.02
N ALA A 97 -29.21 -1.86 1.45
CA ALA A 97 -28.97 -2.11 0.02
C ALA A 97 -29.96 -1.36 -0.88
N ASP A 98 -31.17 -1.11 -0.40
CA ASP A 98 -32.22 -0.36 -1.11
C ASP A 98 -32.15 1.16 -0.90
N ASP A 99 -31.24 1.64 -0.03
CA ASP A 99 -31.12 3.06 0.25
C ASP A 99 -30.47 3.80 -0.94
N PRO A 100 -31.17 4.75 -1.58
CA PRO A 100 -30.68 5.45 -2.77
C PRO A 100 -29.53 6.44 -2.47
N GLU A 101 -29.30 6.80 -1.21
CA GLU A 101 -28.18 7.67 -0.82
C GLU A 101 -26.84 6.98 -0.97
N TYR A 102 -26.82 5.64 -1.05
CA TYR A 102 -25.58 4.87 -1.08
C TYR A 102 -25.35 4.21 -2.43
N SER A 103 -24.09 4.04 -2.77
CA SER A 103 -23.74 3.16 -3.88
C SER A 103 -24.07 1.71 -3.50
N ASN A 104 -24.93 1.06 -4.26
CA ASN A 104 -25.42 -0.27 -3.97
C ASN A 104 -25.63 -1.12 -5.23
N VAL A 105 -25.85 -2.40 -5.02
CA VAL A 105 -26.51 -3.36 -5.90
C VAL A 105 -27.78 -3.83 -5.18
N SER A 106 -28.80 -4.23 -5.93
CA SER A 106 -30.02 -4.78 -5.36
C SER A 106 -29.73 -6.09 -4.63
N LEU A 107 -30.14 -6.18 -3.35
CA LEU A 107 -29.99 -7.39 -2.53
C LEU A 107 -31.34 -7.70 -1.86
N THR A 108 -32.01 -8.74 -2.37
CA THR A 108 -33.37 -9.08 -1.93
C THR A 108 -33.36 -9.76 -0.57
N GLN A 109 -34.20 -9.28 0.35
CA GLN A 109 -34.40 -9.90 1.67
C GLN A 109 -34.77 -11.38 1.53
N GLY A 110 -34.14 -12.24 2.32
CA GLY A 110 -34.36 -13.69 2.31
C GLY A 110 -33.56 -14.46 1.24
N GLN A 111 -33.09 -13.78 0.20
CA GLN A 111 -32.21 -14.37 -0.83
C GLN A 111 -30.79 -14.54 -0.29
N SER A 112 -30.02 -15.43 -0.93
CA SER A 112 -28.62 -15.69 -0.56
C SER A 112 -27.68 -15.42 -1.70
N TYR A 113 -26.61 -14.68 -1.43
CA TYR A 113 -25.54 -14.36 -2.39
C TYR A 113 -24.24 -15.02 -1.97
N THR A 114 -23.36 -15.34 -2.92
CA THR A 114 -22.05 -15.89 -2.58
C THR A 114 -21.14 -14.81 -1.97
N VAL A 115 -20.18 -15.20 -1.15
CA VAL A 115 -19.10 -14.30 -0.71
C VAL A 115 -18.41 -13.68 -1.92
N SER A 116 -18.19 -14.45 -3.01
CA SER A 116 -17.64 -13.95 -4.27
C SER A 116 -18.46 -12.80 -4.86
N ASP A 117 -19.78 -12.94 -4.95
CA ASP A 117 -20.65 -11.90 -5.51
C ASP A 117 -20.65 -10.63 -4.66
N LEU A 118 -20.69 -10.81 -3.33
CA LEU A 118 -20.66 -9.69 -2.38
C LEU A 118 -19.31 -8.95 -2.41
N VAL A 119 -18.17 -9.66 -2.54
CA VAL A 119 -16.84 -9.04 -2.67
C VAL A 119 -16.73 -8.27 -3.99
N LYS A 120 -17.24 -8.83 -5.12
CA LYS A 120 -17.31 -8.10 -6.38
C LYS A 120 -18.16 -6.84 -6.26
N ALA A 121 -19.34 -6.94 -5.66
CA ALA A 121 -20.22 -5.78 -5.45
C ALA A 121 -19.54 -4.70 -4.56
N ALA A 122 -18.84 -5.10 -3.50
CA ALA A 122 -18.11 -4.19 -2.62
C ALA A 122 -16.95 -3.46 -3.32
N LEU A 123 -16.18 -4.15 -4.17
CA LEU A 123 -15.01 -3.58 -4.84
C LEU A 123 -15.38 -2.83 -6.12
N ILE A 124 -16.24 -3.41 -6.98
CA ILE A 124 -16.57 -2.89 -8.31
C ILE A 124 -17.59 -1.76 -8.23
N LYS A 125 -18.71 -1.98 -7.53
CA LYS A 125 -19.79 -0.99 -7.38
C LYS A 125 -19.68 -0.16 -6.11
N SER A 126 -18.76 -0.53 -5.20
CA SER A 126 -18.70 0.08 -3.87
C SER A 126 -19.94 -0.17 -3.01
N ALA A 127 -20.68 -1.26 -3.26
CA ALA A 127 -21.97 -1.54 -2.65
C ALA A 127 -21.89 -1.61 -1.12
N VAL A 128 -22.63 -0.74 -0.44
CA VAL A 128 -22.68 -0.64 1.03
C VAL A 128 -23.35 -1.89 1.60
N GLY A 129 -24.53 -2.26 1.09
CA GLY A 129 -25.28 -3.43 1.54
C GLY A 129 -24.48 -4.73 1.43
N ALA A 130 -23.79 -4.93 0.30
CA ALA A 130 -22.93 -6.09 0.10
C ALA A 130 -21.77 -6.15 1.11
N THR A 131 -21.17 -5.00 1.41
CA THR A 131 -20.07 -4.91 2.39
C THR A 131 -20.55 -5.22 3.82
N VAL A 132 -21.73 -4.73 4.18
CA VAL A 132 -22.36 -5.05 5.47
C VAL A 132 -22.73 -6.53 5.55
N ALA A 133 -23.26 -7.13 4.45
CA ALA A 133 -23.53 -8.56 4.38
C ALA A 133 -22.27 -9.39 4.62
N LEU A 134 -21.12 -9.01 4.01
CA LEU A 134 -19.82 -9.64 4.23
C LEU A 134 -19.39 -9.56 5.69
N ALA A 135 -19.55 -8.40 6.34
CA ALA A 135 -19.21 -8.21 7.75
C ALA A 135 -20.03 -9.13 8.67
N GLY A 136 -21.27 -9.44 8.29
CA GLY A 136 -22.15 -10.38 9.00
C GLY A 136 -21.99 -11.86 8.64
N ALA A 137 -21.17 -12.19 7.62
CA ALA A 137 -21.06 -13.55 7.10
C ALA A 137 -20.53 -14.58 8.14
N LEU A 138 -19.73 -14.12 9.08
CA LEU A 138 -19.18 -14.91 10.19
C LEU A 138 -20.10 -14.97 11.42
N ARG A 139 -21.28 -14.37 11.35
CA ARG A 139 -22.21 -14.17 12.49
C ARG A 139 -21.61 -13.32 13.61
N ASP A 140 -20.58 -12.54 13.32
CA ASP A 140 -20.04 -11.55 14.24
C ASP A 140 -21.05 -10.41 14.47
N SER A 141 -21.03 -9.82 15.66
CA SER A 141 -21.65 -8.51 15.87
C SER A 141 -20.84 -7.43 15.14
N THR A 142 -21.45 -6.28 14.85
CA THR A 142 -20.76 -5.14 14.23
C THR A 142 -19.50 -4.75 15.01
N ALA A 143 -19.57 -4.77 16.35
CA ALA A 143 -18.42 -4.48 17.20
C ALA A 143 -17.29 -5.51 17.08
N GLN A 144 -17.63 -6.81 17.02
CA GLN A 144 -16.64 -7.88 16.85
C GLN A 144 -15.96 -7.79 15.48
N PHE A 145 -16.71 -7.55 14.42
CA PHE A 145 -16.11 -7.36 13.09
C PHE A 145 -15.22 -6.12 13.05
N ASN A 146 -15.63 -5.01 13.69
CA ASN A 146 -14.80 -3.82 13.80
C ASN A 146 -13.46 -4.10 14.52
N GLN A 147 -13.44 -4.93 15.57
CA GLN A 147 -12.20 -5.37 16.20
C GLN A 147 -11.30 -6.15 15.24
N LYS A 148 -11.86 -6.99 14.34
CA LYS A 148 -11.10 -7.67 13.29
C LYS A 148 -10.46 -6.68 12.32
N LEU A 149 -11.19 -5.64 11.90
CA LEU A 149 -10.67 -4.55 11.06
C LEU A 149 -9.50 -3.84 11.73
N GLN A 150 -9.64 -3.45 12.99
CA GLN A 150 -8.59 -2.80 13.77
C GLN A 150 -7.36 -3.71 13.96
N LYS A 151 -7.59 -5.01 14.21
CA LYS A 151 -6.51 -6.00 14.29
C LYS A 151 -5.76 -6.11 12.96
N LYS A 152 -6.49 -6.16 11.84
CA LYS A 152 -5.91 -6.20 10.49
C LYS A 152 -5.09 -4.95 10.19
N ALA A 153 -5.60 -3.77 10.51
CA ALA A 153 -4.85 -2.51 10.35
C ALA A 153 -3.52 -2.53 11.13
N ARG A 154 -3.54 -2.98 12.40
CA ARG A 154 -2.30 -3.13 13.19
C ARG A 154 -1.32 -4.13 12.58
N GLN A 155 -1.79 -5.25 12.03
CA GLN A 155 -0.94 -6.24 11.33
C GLN A 155 -0.23 -5.65 10.10
N ILE A 156 -0.89 -4.75 9.39
CA ILE A 156 -0.33 -4.03 8.24
C ILE A 156 0.67 -2.95 8.69
N GLY A 157 0.70 -2.60 9.97
CA GLY A 157 1.55 -1.53 10.52
C GLY A 157 0.87 -0.16 10.53
N ILE A 158 -0.46 -0.13 10.48
CA ILE A 158 -1.29 1.06 10.67
C ILE A 158 -1.68 1.12 12.15
N LYS A 159 -1.20 2.12 12.88
CA LYS A 159 -1.30 2.17 14.35
C LYS A 159 -2.25 3.25 14.87
N ASP A 160 -2.46 4.29 14.08
CA ASP A 160 -3.12 5.52 14.48
C ASP A 160 -4.39 5.85 13.68
N ALA A 161 -4.85 4.94 12.83
CA ALA A 161 -6.11 5.07 12.12
C ALA A 161 -7.33 5.06 13.06
N THR A 162 -8.34 5.82 12.72
CA THR A 162 -9.68 5.69 13.30
C THR A 162 -10.47 4.70 12.45
N ILE A 163 -10.91 3.58 13.03
CA ILE A 163 -11.67 2.53 12.33
C ILE A 163 -12.95 2.28 13.15
N VAL A 164 -14.06 2.69 12.58
CA VAL A 164 -15.40 2.70 13.21
C VAL A 164 -16.26 1.57 12.65
N ASN A 165 -16.20 1.31 11.33
CA ASN A 165 -17.08 0.34 10.70
C ASN A 165 -16.46 -0.24 9.40
N SER A 166 -17.18 -1.20 8.81
CA SER A 166 -16.73 -1.94 7.62
C SER A 166 -16.83 -1.18 6.30
N VAL A 167 -17.59 -0.09 6.23
CA VAL A 167 -17.97 0.54 4.95
C VAL A 167 -17.39 1.94 4.76
N GLY A 168 -17.08 2.66 5.87
CA GLY A 168 -16.56 4.03 5.85
C GLY A 168 -17.65 5.11 5.77
N LEU A 169 -18.86 4.80 6.18
CA LEU A 169 -19.92 5.77 6.46
C LEU A 169 -19.76 6.31 7.88
N THR A 170 -20.50 7.37 8.24
CA THR A 170 -20.66 7.76 9.64
C THR A 170 -21.41 6.66 10.41
N ASN A 171 -21.25 6.63 11.72
CA ASN A 171 -21.87 5.59 12.53
C ASN A 171 -23.40 5.64 12.44
N SER A 172 -24.00 6.83 12.48
CA SER A 172 -25.46 7.03 12.35
C SER A 172 -26.02 6.57 11.00
N GLN A 173 -25.25 6.72 9.90
CA GLN A 173 -25.65 6.28 8.56
C GLN A 173 -25.80 4.75 8.45
N LEU A 174 -25.26 3.98 9.40
CA LEU A 174 -25.47 2.53 9.47
C LEU A 174 -26.82 2.15 10.10
N LYS A 175 -27.60 3.12 10.58
CA LYS A 175 -28.95 2.91 11.13
C LYS A 175 -28.91 1.81 12.24
N ASP A 176 -29.72 0.80 12.11
CA ASP A 176 -29.80 -0.34 13.06
C ASP A 176 -28.51 -1.18 13.18
N LEU A 177 -27.54 -0.95 12.31
CA LEU A 177 -26.23 -1.62 12.30
C LEU A 177 -25.11 -0.73 12.87
N ALA A 178 -25.46 0.46 13.38
CA ALA A 178 -24.53 1.35 14.05
C ALA A 178 -23.84 0.65 15.23
N VAL A 179 -22.59 0.97 15.45
CA VAL A 179 -21.82 0.45 16.58
C VAL A 179 -22.23 1.22 17.84
N LYS A 180 -22.69 0.51 18.86
CA LYS A 180 -23.13 1.13 20.12
C LYS A 180 -21.97 1.83 20.83
N ASN A 181 -22.27 2.92 21.52
CA ASN A 181 -21.33 3.72 22.30
C ASN A 181 -20.21 4.36 21.47
N ILE A 182 -20.45 4.60 20.18
CA ILE A 182 -19.61 5.38 19.27
C ILE A 182 -20.41 6.60 18.85
N ASP A 183 -19.73 7.75 18.73
CA ASP A 183 -20.33 9.00 18.26
C ASP A 183 -21.00 8.81 16.90
N ASP A 184 -22.17 9.42 16.70
CA ASP A 184 -22.97 9.28 15.50
C ASP A 184 -22.24 9.79 14.24
N ASN A 185 -21.42 10.82 14.39
CA ASN A 185 -20.63 11.40 13.30
C ASN A 185 -19.24 10.74 13.13
N ALA A 186 -18.92 9.75 13.98
CA ALA A 186 -17.64 9.05 13.83
C ALA A 186 -17.59 8.28 12.53
N GLU A 187 -16.48 8.43 11.81
CA GLU A 187 -16.19 7.76 10.55
C GLU A 187 -14.73 7.28 10.47
N ASN A 188 -14.43 6.44 9.50
CA ASN A 188 -13.08 5.93 9.31
C ASN A 188 -12.15 7.03 8.80
N LYS A 189 -11.03 7.27 9.52
CA LYS A 189 -10.00 8.25 9.15
C LYS A 189 -8.63 7.60 9.09
N MET A 190 -7.92 7.87 8.00
CA MET A 190 -6.54 7.42 7.78
C MET A 190 -5.72 8.52 7.11
N SER A 191 -4.41 8.47 7.27
CA SER A 191 -3.50 9.27 6.44
C SER A 191 -3.33 8.64 5.05
N SER A 192 -2.92 9.41 4.03
CA SER A 192 -2.57 8.85 2.72
C SER A 192 -1.41 7.84 2.84
N LYS A 193 -0.53 8.01 3.81
CA LYS A 193 0.51 7.04 4.18
C LYS A 193 -0.07 5.71 4.65
N ASP A 194 -1.11 5.71 5.46
CA ASP A 194 -1.73 4.47 5.95
C ASP A 194 -2.57 3.79 4.86
N VAL A 195 -3.30 4.57 4.06
CA VAL A 195 -3.98 4.04 2.86
C VAL A 195 -2.96 3.43 1.88
N GLY A 196 -1.81 4.07 1.67
CA GLY A 196 -0.72 3.54 0.86
C GLY A 196 -0.16 2.23 1.37
N LYS A 197 0.05 2.09 2.71
CA LYS A 197 0.44 0.81 3.34
C LYS A 197 -0.62 -0.27 3.13
N MET A 198 -1.89 0.07 3.35
CA MET A 198 -3.01 -0.84 3.17
C MET A 198 -3.09 -1.35 1.73
N ALA A 199 -3.02 -0.46 0.75
CA ALA A 199 -3.06 -0.80 -0.67
C ALA A 199 -1.83 -1.62 -1.10
N ALA A 200 -0.61 -1.22 -0.69
CA ALA A 200 0.60 -1.98 -0.96
C ALA A 200 0.55 -3.39 -0.36
N TYR A 201 -0.01 -3.52 0.85
CA TYR A 201 -0.20 -4.82 1.47
C TYR A 201 -1.20 -5.68 0.66
N LEU A 202 -2.35 -5.10 0.26
CA LEU A 202 -3.35 -5.80 -0.55
C LEU A 202 -2.74 -6.32 -1.86
N VAL A 203 -2.12 -5.46 -2.67
CA VAL A 203 -1.60 -5.85 -3.99
C VAL A 203 -0.44 -6.86 -3.93
N ASN A 204 0.25 -6.95 -2.79
CA ASN A 204 1.34 -7.92 -2.59
C ASN A 204 0.87 -9.25 -2.00
N HIS A 205 -0.27 -9.31 -1.30
CA HIS A 205 -0.68 -10.50 -0.53
C HIS A 205 -2.03 -11.08 -0.95
N TYR A 206 -2.89 -10.31 -1.67
CA TYR A 206 -4.23 -10.73 -2.06
C TYR A 206 -4.46 -10.54 -3.57
N PRO A 207 -3.82 -11.36 -4.42
CA PRO A 207 -3.91 -11.23 -5.87
C PRO A 207 -5.34 -11.37 -6.40
N ASP A 208 -6.18 -12.18 -5.75
CA ASP A 208 -7.58 -12.37 -6.16
C ASP A 208 -8.41 -11.11 -5.93
N LEU A 209 -8.22 -10.39 -4.82
CA LEU A 209 -8.87 -9.10 -4.58
C LEU A 209 -8.44 -8.05 -5.60
N LEU A 210 -7.15 -8.01 -5.96
CA LEU A 210 -6.65 -7.12 -7.01
C LEU A 210 -7.30 -7.44 -8.35
N LYS A 211 -7.36 -8.73 -8.72
CA LYS A 211 -8.00 -9.19 -9.96
C LYS A 211 -9.48 -8.79 -10.01
N ILE A 212 -10.21 -8.90 -8.89
CA ILE A 212 -11.60 -8.46 -8.81
C ILE A 212 -11.72 -6.94 -8.94
N ALA A 213 -10.89 -6.17 -8.23
CA ALA A 213 -10.95 -4.71 -8.28
C ALA A 213 -10.64 -4.14 -9.67
N GLY A 214 -9.86 -4.86 -10.48
CA GLY A 214 -9.52 -4.49 -11.87
C GLY A 214 -10.58 -4.86 -12.92
N GLN A 215 -11.66 -5.55 -12.55
CA GLN A 215 -12.75 -5.88 -13.49
C GLN A 215 -13.55 -4.62 -13.84
N THR A 216 -13.89 -4.46 -15.11
CA THR A 216 -14.72 -3.35 -15.59
C THR A 216 -16.20 -3.54 -15.29
N SER A 217 -16.65 -4.80 -15.13
CA SER A 217 -18.00 -5.17 -14.76
C SER A 217 -18.07 -6.61 -14.25
N PHE A 218 -19.20 -6.99 -13.66
CA PHE A 218 -19.54 -8.38 -13.34
C PHE A 218 -21.06 -8.61 -13.46
N GLN A 219 -21.50 -9.87 -13.49
CA GLN A 219 -22.91 -10.23 -13.53
C GLN A 219 -23.42 -10.53 -12.12
N LEU A 220 -24.59 -9.96 -11.76
CA LEU A 220 -25.30 -10.25 -10.53
C LEU A 220 -26.81 -10.37 -10.84
N ASP A 221 -27.40 -11.51 -10.55
CA ASP A 221 -28.83 -11.79 -10.78
C ASP A 221 -29.30 -11.40 -12.22
N GLY A 222 -28.49 -11.73 -13.22
CA GLY A 222 -28.79 -11.43 -14.64
C GLY A 222 -28.54 -10.00 -15.07
N SER A 223 -28.12 -9.12 -14.16
CA SER A 223 -27.81 -7.71 -14.46
C SER A 223 -26.32 -7.45 -14.52
N THR A 224 -25.88 -6.61 -15.44
CA THR A 224 -24.48 -6.16 -15.53
C THR A 224 -24.24 -5.02 -14.55
N VAL A 225 -23.30 -5.21 -13.64
CA VAL A 225 -22.85 -4.20 -12.67
C VAL A 225 -21.50 -3.64 -13.12
N ASN A 226 -21.48 -2.37 -13.50
CA ASN A 226 -20.28 -1.69 -14.00
C ASN A 226 -19.42 -1.15 -12.87
N ASN A 227 -18.09 -1.13 -13.09
CA ASN A 227 -17.13 -0.54 -12.19
C ASN A 227 -17.25 0.98 -12.19
N ILE A 228 -17.25 1.57 -11.00
CA ILE A 228 -17.32 3.03 -10.81
C ILE A 228 -15.95 3.70 -10.89
N ASN A 229 -14.86 2.93 -10.99
CA ASN A 229 -13.51 3.47 -11.15
C ASN A 229 -13.24 3.80 -12.63
N LYS A 230 -13.48 5.05 -13.02
CA LYS A 230 -13.27 5.53 -14.38
C LYS A 230 -11.83 5.41 -14.88
N MET A 231 -10.84 5.28 -13.99
CA MET A 231 -9.45 5.00 -14.40
C MET A 231 -9.30 3.68 -15.16
N LEU A 232 -10.25 2.73 -15.01
CA LEU A 232 -10.25 1.45 -15.71
C LEU A 232 -11.01 1.49 -17.05
N THR A 233 -11.98 2.39 -17.19
CA THR A 233 -12.98 2.35 -18.26
C THR A 233 -12.95 3.56 -19.19
N ASP A 234 -12.41 4.67 -18.73
CA ASP A 234 -12.44 5.94 -19.48
C ASP A 234 -11.04 6.30 -19.96
N SER A 235 -10.88 6.38 -21.29
CA SER A 235 -9.60 6.66 -21.94
C SER A 235 -9.01 8.03 -21.60
N GLN A 236 -9.84 8.99 -21.23
CA GLN A 236 -9.38 10.34 -20.86
C GLN A 236 -8.47 10.33 -19.62
N TYR A 237 -8.58 9.33 -18.75
CA TYR A 237 -7.75 9.22 -17.53
C TYR A 237 -6.53 8.32 -17.69
N GLN A 238 -6.28 7.79 -18.88
CA GLN A 238 -5.12 6.95 -19.15
C GLN A 238 -3.83 7.78 -19.21
N THR A 239 -2.72 7.15 -18.85
CA THR A 239 -1.37 7.73 -18.95
C THR A 239 -0.49 6.77 -19.76
N SER A 240 0.22 7.29 -20.75
CA SER A 240 1.09 6.47 -21.63
C SER A 240 2.10 5.65 -20.82
N GLY A 241 2.23 4.36 -21.14
CA GLY A 241 3.13 3.43 -20.46
C GLY A 241 2.70 2.97 -19.08
N VAL A 242 1.55 3.47 -18.54
CA VAL A 242 0.99 3.09 -17.25
C VAL A 242 -0.23 2.20 -17.47
N THR A 243 -0.19 0.99 -16.94
CA THR A 243 -1.34 0.05 -17.00
C THR A 243 -2.03 0.01 -15.64
N ILE A 244 -3.20 0.67 -15.55
CA ILE A 244 -4.01 0.77 -14.32
C ILE A 244 -4.87 -0.49 -14.18
N ASP A 245 -4.91 -1.07 -12.97
CA ASP A 245 -5.64 -2.32 -12.67
C ASP A 245 -6.37 -2.29 -11.31
N GLY A 246 -6.66 -1.10 -10.80
CA GLY A 246 -7.43 -0.92 -9.55
C GLY A 246 -7.32 0.50 -9.01
N LEU A 247 -7.81 0.80 -7.81
CA LEU A 247 -8.21 -0.13 -6.78
C LEU A 247 -9.60 0.25 -6.21
N LYS A 248 -9.73 1.43 -5.54
CA LYS A 248 -10.97 1.81 -4.86
C LYS A 248 -11.20 3.31 -4.75
N THR A 249 -12.40 3.74 -5.09
CA THR A 249 -12.91 5.11 -4.86
C THR A 249 -13.49 5.26 -3.45
N GLY A 250 -13.49 6.48 -2.93
CA GLY A 250 -14.17 6.87 -1.70
C GLY A 250 -14.90 8.21 -1.90
N THR A 251 -16.11 8.35 -1.39
CA THR A 251 -16.87 9.60 -1.39
C THR A 251 -17.74 9.67 -0.15
N SER A 252 -17.69 10.77 0.56
CA SER A 252 -18.65 11.27 1.55
C SER A 252 -18.51 12.77 1.61
N ASP A 253 -19.46 13.46 2.26
CA ASP A 253 -19.39 14.93 2.41
C ASP A 253 -18.07 15.35 3.08
N ALA A 254 -17.68 14.65 4.13
CA ALA A 254 -16.45 14.96 4.85
C ALA A 254 -15.17 14.47 4.12
N ALA A 255 -15.22 13.33 3.40
CA ALA A 255 -14.08 12.81 2.67
C ALA A 255 -13.82 13.52 1.35
N GLY A 256 -14.84 14.16 0.76
CA GLY A 256 -14.74 14.64 -0.60
C GLY A 256 -14.49 13.52 -1.61
N ALA A 257 -13.79 13.81 -2.68
CA ALA A 257 -13.44 12.85 -3.73
C ALA A 257 -12.09 12.17 -3.42
N CYS A 258 -12.11 10.88 -3.09
CA CYS A 258 -10.91 10.08 -2.78
C CYS A 258 -10.70 8.94 -3.78
N LEU A 259 -9.45 8.61 -4.07
CA LEU A 259 -9.07 7.43 -4.85
C LEU A 259 -7.76 6.83 -4.32
N VAL A 260 -7.75 5.54 -4.12
CA VAL A 260 -6.52 4.76 -4.11
C VAL A 260 -6.47 3.96 -5.41
N SER A 261 -5.38 4.10 -6.17
CA SER A 261 -5.21 3.42 -7.45
C SER A 261 -3.93 2.59 -7.45
N THR A 262 -3.88 1.61 -8.32
CA THR A 262 -2.69 0.79 -8.56
C THR A 262 -2.48 0.60 -10.05
N ALA A 263 -1.21 0.56 -10.45
CA ALA A 263 -0.81 0.40 -11.83
C ALA A 263 0.53 -0.29 -11.97
N THR A 264 0.81 -0.83 -13.14
CA THR A 264 2.15 -1.27 -13.53
C THR A 264 2.78 -0.22 -14.46
N PHE A 265 3.99 0.20 -14.11
CA PHE A 265 4.84 1.09 -14.92
C PHE A 265 6.29 0.61 -14.84
N GLN A 266 6.99 0.49 -15.97
CA GLN A 266 8.38 -0.03 -16.07
C GLN A 266 8.59 -1.34 -15.29
N ASN A 267 7.66 -2.29 -15.40
CA ASN A 267 7.65 -3.57 -14.70
C ASN A 267 7.64 -3.44 -13.16
N ARG A 268 7.21 -2.31 -12.63
CA ARG A 268 7.05 -2.07 -11.19
C ARG A 268 5.60 -1.72 -10.89
N ARG A 269 5.11 -2.23 -9.76
CA ARG A 269 3.78 -1.88 -9.27
C ARG A 269 3.85 -0.60 -8.47
N ILE A 270 3.08 0.39 -8.89
CA ILE A 270 2.90 1.67 -8.23
C ILE A 270 1.54 1.68 -7.53
N VAL A 271 1.50 2.23 -6.34
CA VAL A 271 0.26 2.59 -5.65
C VAL A 271 0.21 4.10 -5.53
N THR A 272 -0.92 4.70 -5.91
CA THR A 272 -1.19 6.12 -5.73
C THR A 272 -2.39 6.31 -4.80
N VAL A 273 -2.36 7.35 -3.99
CA VAL A 273 -3.43 7.74 -3.08
C VAL A 273 -3.71 9.22 -3.27
N VAL A 274 -4.95 9.57 -3.51
CA VAL A 274 -5.46 10.95 -3.53
C VAL A 274 -6.60 11.01 -2.52
N LEU A 275 -6.49 11.87 -1.52
CA LEU A 275 -7.52 12.10 -0.51
C LEU A 275 -8.02 13.54 -0.60
N HIS A 276 -9.34 13.68 -0.61
CA HIS A 276 -10.03 14.96 -0.67
C HIS A 276 -9.52 15.80 -1.82
N ALA A 277 -9.76 15.36 -3.07
CA ALA A 277 -9.49 16.17 -4.25
C ALA A 277 -10.38 17.43 -4.21
N ASN A 278 -9.77 18.61 -4.39
CA ASN A 278 -10.39 19.90 -4.17
C ASN A 278 -11.23 20.29 -5.40
N SER A 279 -12.47 19.84 -5.47
CA SER A 279 -13.44 20.21 -6.49
C SER A 279 -14.82 19.72 -6.09
N ASP A 280 -15.86 20.39 -6.51
CA ASP A 280 -17.24 19.95 -6.38
C ASP A 280 -17.54 18.70 -7.22
N SER A 281 -16.66 18.37 -8.18
CA SER A 281 -16.79 17.20 -9.01
C SER A 281 -16.14 15.96 -8.36
N THR A 282 -16.89 14.87 -8.28
CA THR A 282 -16.35 13.59 -7.84
C THR A 282 -15.29 13.03 -8.79
N ASP A 283 -15.21 13.52 -10.03
CA ASP A 283 -14.21 13.13 -11.03
C ASP A 283 -12.83 13.77 -10.78
N ALA A 284 -12.76 14.82 -9.96
CA ALA A 284 -11.49 15.45 -9.55
C ALA A 284 -10.47 14.42 -9.02
N ARG A 285 -10.92 13.33 -8.36
CA ARG A 285 -10.07 12.22 -7.93
C ARG A 285 -9.32 11.56 -9.10
N PHE A 286 -9.98 11.39 -10.24
CA PHE A 286 -9.39 10.74 -11.42
C PHE A 286 -8.39 11.66 -12.10
N THR A 287 -8.73 12.94 -12.24
CA THR A 287 -7.83 13.97 -12.80
C THR A 287 -6.56 14.12 -11.96
N ALA A 288 -6.70 14.22 -10.63
CA ALA A 288 -5.56 14.32 -9.72
C ALA A 288 -4.69 13.04 -9.75
N THR A 289 -5.32 11.87 -9.83
CA THR A 289 -4.58 10.59 -9.92
C THR A 289 -3.87 10.44 -11.27
N GLN A 290 -4.51 10.82 -12.38
CA GLN A 290 -3.87 10.86 -13.69
C GLN A 290 -2.65 11.77 -13.69
N LYS A 291 -2.78 13.00 -13.17
CA LYS A 291 -1.66 13.93 -13.02
C LYS A 291 -0.51 13.32 -12.22
N LEU A 292 -0.82 12.57 -11.15
CA LEU A 292 0.18 11.88 -10.34
C LEU A 292 0.91 10.78 -11.15
N TYR A 293 0.20 9.99 -11.95
CA TYR A 293 0.84 9.03 -12.86
C TYR A 293 1.67 9.71 -13.95
N GLN A 294 1.20 10.84 -14.50
CA GLN A 294 1.96 11.63 -15.47
C GLN A 294 3.26 12.18 -14.87
N LEU A 295 3.22 12.67 -13.62
CA LEU A 295 4.42 13.11 -12.90
C LEU A 295 5.45 11.98 -12.77
N ILE A 296 5.00 10.77 -12.45
CA ILE A 296 5.88 9.59 -12.35
C ILE A 296 6.42 9.21 -13.73
N ALA A 297 5.58 9.14 -14.76
CA ALA A 297 5.96 8.74 -16.12
C ALA A 297 6.94 9.71 -16.78
N ASN A 298 6.81 11.00 -16.48
CA ASN A 298 7.67 12.07 -17.03
C ASN A 298 8.89 12.37 -16.17
N SER A 299 9.05 11.71 -15.01
CA SER A 299 10.23 11.90 -14.17
C SER A 299 11.47 11.23 -14.76
N SER A 300 12.65 11.68 -14.33
CA SER A 300 13.92 11.01 -14.64
C SER A 300 14.17 9.74 -13.80
N LEU A 301 13.28 9.42 -12.87
CA LEU A 301 13.40 8.24 -12.01
C LEU A 301 13.11 6.97 -12.80
N THR A 302 14.00 6.02 -12.71
CA THR A 302 13.84 4.69 -13.31
C THR A 302 14.21 3.60 -12.31
N PRO A 303 13.65 2.37 -12.43
CA PRO A 303 13.98 1.28 -11.52
C PRO A 303 15.43 0.84 -11.72
N GLN A 304 16.30 1.13 -10.76
CA GLN A 304 17.72 0.77 -10.78
C GLN A 304 18.01 -0.35 -9.78
N LYS A 305 18.89 -1.28 -10.21
CA LYS A 305 19.32 -2.39 -9.37
C LYS A 305 20.55 -1.99 -8.56
N VAL A 306 20.40 -1.90 -7.25
CA VAL A 306 21.49 -1.58 -6.31
C VAL A 306 22.00 -2.86 -5.66
N ALA A 307 23.31 -3.13 -5.82
CA ALA A 307 23.96 -4.27 -5.19
C ALA A 307 24.07 -4.08 -3.67
N LEU A 308 23.72 -5.11 -2.92
CA LEU A 308 23.97 -5.13 -1.48
C LEU A 308 25.42 -5.49 -1.18
N PRO A 309 26.05 -4.93 -0.14
CA PRO A 309 27.45 -5.23 0.18
C PRO A 309 27.63 -6.70 0.54
N LYS A 310 28.83 -7.23 0.26
CA LYS A 310 29.15 -8.64 0.54
C LYS A 310 28.89 -9.04 1.99
N SER A 311 29.14 -8.14 2.93
CA SER A 311 28.85 -8.30 4.37
C SER A 311 27.36 -8.53 4.67
N PHE A 312 26.44 -8.08 3.81
CA PHE A 312 25.00 -8.33 3.96
C PHE A 312 24.65 -9.77 3.63
N TYR A 313 25.10 -10.32 2.50
CA TYR A 313 24.68 -11.62 1.99
C TYR A 313 25.68 -12.75 2.23
N GLN A 314 26.84 -12.48 2.85
CA GLN A 314 27.77 -13.48 3.35
C GLN A 314 27.95 -13.28 4.85
N ARG A 315 27.57 -14.29 5.65
CA ARG A 315 27.62 -14.20 7.12
C ARG A 315 28.41 -15.37 7.69
N SER A 316 29.11 -15.10 8.76
CA SER A 316 29.79 -16.15 9.53
C SER A 316 28.82 -16.79 10.53
N VAL A 317 28.82 -18.08 10.58
CA VAL A 317 28.09 -18.92 11.56
C VAL A 317 29.08 -19.63 12.43
N VAL A 318 28.89 -19.61 13.73
CA VAL A 318 29.73 -20.34 14.69
C VAL A 318 29.15 -21.74 14.87
N LYS A 319 30.00 -22.74 14.55
CA LYS A 319 29.77 -24.16 14.81
C LYS A 319 30.80 -24.58 15.84
N PHE A 320 30.41 -25.01 17.03
CA PHE A 320 31.30 -25.23 18.17
C PHE A 320 32.19 -24.03 18.51
N LEU A 321 32.93 -24.09 19.60
CA LEU A 321 33.62 -22.96 20.24
C LEU A 321 34.50 -22.10 19.30
N PHE A 322 34.99 -22.61 18.17
CA PHE A 322 35.98 -21.90 17.34
C PHE A 322 35.83 -22.01 15.81
N PHE A 323 34.96 -22.88 15.30
CA PHE A 323 34.83 -23.07 13.85
C PHE A 323 33.80 -22.13 13.27
N LYS A 324 34.23 -21.29 12.33
CA LYS A 324 33.35 -20.36 11.58
C LYS A 324 33.06 -20.90 10.18
N HIS A 325 31.82 -21.07 9.83
CA HIS A 325 31.36 -21.38 8.49
C HIS A 325 30.73 -20.16 7.85
N GLN A 326 30.92 -20.04 6.53
CA GLN A 326 30.26 -18.97 5.76
C GLN A 326 28.91 -19.45 5.22
N ILE A 327 27.86 -18.68 5.46
CA ILE A 327 26.56 -18.88 4.82
C ILE A 327 26.30 -17.77 3.81
N LYS A 328 25.51 -18.09 2.78
CA LYS A 328 25.02 -17.15 1.80
C LYS A 328 23.57 -16.83 2.09
N LEU A 329 23.19 -15.55 2.00
CA LEU A 329 21.83 -15.06 2.21
C LEU A 329 21.24 -14.49 0.93
N ARG A 330 19.93 -14.32 0.88
CA ARG A 330 19.19 -13.52 -0.12
C ARG A 330 18.46 -12.39 0.57
N PRO A 331 18.21 -11.26 -0.14
CA PRO A 331 18.60 -10.94 -1.54
C PRO A 331 20.07 -10.48 -1.65
N ARG A 332 20.59 -10.39 -2.88
CA ARG A 332 21.92 -9.81 -3.18
C ARG A 332 21.86 -8.40 -3.72
N SER A 333 20.69 -7.95 -4.09
CA SER A 333 20.42 -6.61 -4.61
C SER A 333 19.00 -6.21 -4.28
N ILE A 334 18.77 -4.92 -4.27
CA ILE A 334 17.43 -4.30 -4.22
C ILE A 334 17.18 -3.56 -5.53
N THR A 335 15.93 -3.27 -5.84
CA THR A 335 15.58 -2.37 -6.95
C THR A 335 14.86 -1.18 -6.34
N ILE A 336 15.35 0.02 -6.61
CA ILE A 336 14.78 1.29 -6.19
C ILE A 336 14.65 2.22 -7.39
N TRP A 337 13.80 3.22 -7.27
CA TRP A 337 13.66 4.29 -8.25
C TRP A 337 14.69 5.37 -7.95
N GLU A 338 15.54 5.65 -8.92
CA GLU A 338 16.55 6.70 -8.85
C GLU A 338 16.96 7.15 -10.26
N ASN A 339 17.68 8.25 -10.37
CA ASN A 339 18.30 8.65 -11.61
C ASN A 339 19.40 7.65 -12.00
N ALA A 340 19.53 7.35 -13.27
CA ALA A 340 20.53 6.39 -13.77
C ALA A 340 21.98 6.78 -13.40
N SER A 341 22.26 8.08 -13.26
CA SER A 341 23.57 8.60 -12.81
C SER A 341 23.94 8.21 -11.38
N ASP A 342 22.95 7.91 -10.52
CA ASP A 342 23.16 7.64 -9.09
C ASP A 342 23.27 6.13 -8.80
N ALA A 343 22.96 5.31 -9.79
CA ALA A 343 23.03 3.86 -9.69
C ALA A 343 24.46 3.39 -9.37
N ASN A 344 24.58 2.35 -8.50
CA ASN A 344 25.83 1.64 -8.15
C ASN A 344 26.72 2.22 -7.04
N GLN A 345 26.27 3.16 -6.23
CA GLN A 345 27.04 3.60 -5.05
C GLN A 345 26.63 2.81 -3.78
N SER A 346 27.30 1.68 -3.52
CA SER A 346 27.06 0.90 -2.29
C SER A 346 27.34 1.66 -1.00
N SER A 347 28.13 2.74 -1.04
CA SER A 347 28.41 3.65 0.08
C SER A 347 27.19 4.42 0.58
N ARG A 348 26.09 4.45 -0.20
CA ARG A 348 24.81 5.09 0.18
C ARG A 348 23.93 4.22 1.08
N LEU A 349 24.31 2.96 1.34
CA LEU A 349 23.47 2.02 2.08
C LEU A 349 23.84 1.98 3.56
N THR A 350 22.82 2.11 4.42
CA THR A 350 22.93 1.82 5.86
C THR A 350 22.02 0.63 6.17
N ILE A 351 22.58 -0.40 6.83
CA ILE A 351 21.91 -1.67 7.05
C ILE A 351 21.85 -1.97 8.54
N TYR A 352 20.66 -2.28 9.03
CA TYR A 352 20.39 -2.65 10.41
C TYR A 352 19.76 -4.04 10.45
N ASP A 353 20.44 -5.01 11.09
CA ASP A 353 19.96 -6.37 11.22
C ASP A 353 19.06 -6.56 12.44
N HIS A 354 18.00 -7.35 12.26
CA HIS A 354 17.19 -7.89 13.32
C HIS A 354 17.16 -9.42 13.20
N LEU A 355 18.06 -10.08 13.93
CA LEU A 355 18.19 -11.53 13.90
C LEU A 355 17.17 -12.18 14.85
N THR A 356 16.43 -13.16 14.34
CA THR A 356 15.50 -14.00 15.12
C THR A 356 16.06 -15.43 15.31
N ALA A 357 17.08 -15.80 14.54
CA ALA A 357 17.81 -17.05 14.72
C ALA A 357 18.72 -17.00 15.95
N LYS A 358 19.11 -18.17 16.48
CA LYS A 358 20.00 -18.27 17.63
C LYS A 358 21.35 -17.60 17.35
N THR A 359 21.80 -16.77 18.29
CA THR A 359 23.10 -16.11 18.26
C THR A 359 23.92 -16.48 19.52
N ASN A 360 25.24 -16.29 19.45
CA ASN A 360 26.09 -16.34 20.65
C ASN A 360 26.06 -14.98 21.40
N ARG A 361 26.77 -14.86 22.50
CA ARG A 361 26.88 -13.65 23.32
C ARG A 361 27.42 -12.44 22.53
N SER A 362 28.17 -12.66 21.46
CA SER A 362 28.70 -11.62 20.56
C SER A 362 27.77 -11.30 19.38
N GLY A 363 26.51 -11.80 19.37
CA GLY A 363 25.54 -11.56 18.31
C GLY A 363 25.80 -12.34 17.01
N GLN A 364 26.75 -13.30 16.97
CA GLN A 364 27.03 -14.11 15.79
C GLN A 364 26.03 -15.27 15.70
N LEU A 365 25.58 -15.59 14.48
CA LEU A 365 24.69 -16.71 14.21
C LEU A 365 25.31 -18.05 14.66
N LYS A 366 24.50 -18.94 15.26
CA LYS A 366 24.89 -20.28 15.69
C LYS A 366 24.26 -21.36 14.81
N ALA A 367 25.04 -22.41 14.54
CA ALA A 367 24.51 -23.63 13.95
C ALA A 367 23.52 -24.33 14.93
N PRO A 368 22.63 -25.22 14.45
CA PRO A 368 22.43 -25.57 13.05
C PRO A 368 21.58 -24.52 12.29
N ILE A 369 21.85 -24.33 10.99
CA ILE A 369 21.07 -23.50 10.08
C ILE A 369 20.74 -24.32 8.84
N LYS A 370 19.48 -24.34 8.43
CA LYS A 370 19.01 -25.05 7.23
C LYS A 370 18.89 -24.09 6.04
N LYS A 371 19.15 -24.59 4.83
CA LYS A 371 18.80 -23.88 3.58
C LYS A 371 17.30 -23.55 3.58
N GLY A 372 16.93 -22.32 3.21
CA GLY A 372 15.56 -21.82 3.24
C GLY A 372 15.12 -21.27 4.61
N GLN A 373 15.90 -21.48 5.67
CA GLN A 373 15.56 -20.97 7.00
C GLN A 373 15.61 -19.46 7.05
N SER A 374 14.55 -18.84 7.61
CA SER A 374 14.56 -17.42 7.97
C SER A 374 15.43 -17.21 9.20
N LEU A 375 16.37 -16.27 9.10
CA LEU A 375 17.27 -15.90 10.19
C LEU A 375 16.89 -14.57 10.84
N GLY A 376 15.85 -13.92 10.34
CA GLY A 376 15.39 -12.61 10.72
C GLY A 376 15.18 -11.70 9.51
N TYR A 377 15.42 -10.42 9.68
CA TYR A 377 15.31 -9.43 8.62
C TYR A 377 16.32 -8.31 8.83
N SER A 378 16.56 -7.51 7.77
CA SER A 378 17.32 -6.27 7.87
C SER A 378 16.48 -5.12 7.37
N TYR A 379 16.69 -3.94 7.94
CA TYR A 379 16.26 -2.69 7.35
C TYR A 379 17.42 -2.10 6.55
N VAL A 380 17.15 -1.76 5.29
CA VAL A 380 18.11 -1.10 4.40
C VAL A 380 17.61 0.32 4.16
N LYS A 381 18.35 1.30 4.64
CA LYS A 381 18.18 2.70 4.27
C LYS A 381 19.11 3.03 3.11
N VAL A 382 18.60 3.78 2.16
CA VAL A 382 19.36 4.33 1.05
C VAL A 382 19.40 5.83 1.27
N LYS A 383 20.58 6.43 1.24
CA LYS A 383 20.74 7.88 1.40
C LYS A 383 19.87 8.60 0.37
N ASP A 384 19.19 9.64 0.78
CA ASP A 384 18.30 10.48 -0.04
C ASP A 384 17.04 9.77 -0.60
N VAL A 385 16.79 8.50 -0.22
CA VAL A 385 15.57 7.76 -0.58
C VAL A 385 14.63 7.65 0.61
N GLN A 386 13.40 8.09 0.43
CA GLN A 386 12.35 7.98 1.43
C GLN A 386 11.53 6.70 1.25
N PHE A 387 11.17 6.08 2.37
CA PHE A 387 10.32 4.91 2.41
C PHE A 387 9.10 5.16 3.30
N ILE A 388 7.96 4.59 2.94
CA ILE A 388 6.73 4.66 3.72
C ILE A 388 6.91 4.10 5.14
N ASN A 389 7.83 3.13 5.28
CA ASN A 389 8.33 2.68 6.57
C ASN A 389 9.56 3.52 6.94
N ASN A 390 9.49 4.29 8.01
CA ASN A 390 10.56 5.18 8.45
C ASN A 390 11.90 4.45 8.74
N HIS A 391 11.86 3.13 8.90
CA HIS A 391 13.06 2.31 9.11
C HIS A 391 13.78 1.93 7.81
N GLY A 392 13.21 2.25 6.63
CA GLY A 392 13.73 1.86 5.33
C GLY A 392 13.09 0.58 4.78
N LEU A 393 13.71 0.00 3.76
CA LEU A 393 13.25 -1.23 3.12
C LEU A 393 13.54 -2.45 4.02
N ARG A 394 12.50 -3.20 4.38
CA ARG A 394 12.64 -4.44 5.16
C ARG A 394 12.93 -5.62 4.25
N LEU A 395 14.06 -6.27 4.45
CA LEU A 395 14.49 -7.43 3.68
C LEU A 395 14.57 -8.68 4.56
N PRO A 396 13.96 -9.81 4.17
CA PRO A 396 14.12 -11.06 4.89
C PRO A 396 15.55 -11.62 4.73
N LEU A 397 16.10 -12.18 5.77
CA LEU A 397 17.38 -12.87 5.77
C LEU A 397 17.15 -14.37 5.63
N ILE A 398 17.22 -14.88 4.41
CA ILE A 398 16.96 -16.30 4.11
C ILE A 398 18.26 -17.01 3.76
N SER A 399 18.60 -18.07 4.50
CA SER A 399 19.79 -18.87 4.24
C SER A 399 19.70 -19.63 2.92
N GLN A 400 20.75 -19.56 2.12
CA GLN A 400 20.95 -20.37 0.91
C GLN A 400 21.84 -21.59 1.15
N THR A 401 22.30 -21.76 2.39
CA THR A 401 23.30 -22.78 2.78
C THR A 401 22.81 -23.53 4.02
N THR A 402 23.14 -24.82 4.13
CA THR A 402 22.96 -25.61 5.35
C THR A 402 24.29 -25.64 6.11
N VAL A 403 24.25 -25.44 7.43
CA VAL A 403 25.35 -25.65 8.37
C VAL A 403 24.79 -26.49 9.50
N GLN A 404 25.32 -27.71 9.66
CA GLN A 404 24.98 -28.64 10.73
C GLN A 404 25.86 -28.43 11.97
#